data_a5a7625fb2603b603375f5ef4bbb4185
#
_entry.id   a5a7625fb2603b603375f5ef4bbb4185
#
_cell.length_a   1.000
_cell.length_b   1.000
_cell.length_c   1.000
_cell.angle_alpha   90.00
_cell.angle_beta   90.00
_cell.angle_gamma   90.00
#
_symmetry.space_group_name_H-M   'P 1'
#
loop_
_entity.id
_entity.type
_entity.pdbx_description
1 polymer ?
#
loop_
_entity_poly.entity_id
_entity_poly.type
_entity_poly.pdbx_seq_one_letter_code
_entity_poly.pdbx_strand_id
1 'polypeptide(L)'
;MNEILWSPSNEKIKNSNLFNFKTLIEKKYKINFDTDYEKLWNWSVNYNENFWSECWDFFKIQGTKGKEIIRKDEIFHKTKFFPNGKINFAKNLISKNNSELAITFRSETGFEKHIEWNKLYKKTCIFSSFLKKIGIKKNDRIAAYVPNAIETIITFLGTAKVGAIWSSCSPDFGIQGVVDRFLQIEPKILISANYYFYNGKKISLLDKIPEILKKIPSIKEVVIFNYENEKTKNPYISFDNILEENQLDEDFEEFPFDHPIYILYSSGTTGYPKCIVHGAGNALIEQMKELILHCDVKENDKLFYFTSTGWMMWNWLVAGLACKASIYLYDGSPFYKNNDCLIKYCEDHQFTLFGVAAKYIDQLKKERFDAKKYNLKNLKTITSTGSPLVKESFIYVYEKIKKDVHLGSISGGTDVVGVINICNPFNSIYAGEIQSPSLGIDVDVFDENGNSTKIGEKGELVIKKPFPSMPVMFWNDKTEDKILNAYFRKYKNIWHHGDYIQKTKNGGYIIYGRSDATLKPGGVRIGTSEIYR
;
A
#
# COMPACT_ATOMS: atom_id res chain seq x y z
N MET A 1 -17.62 -23.31 15.80
CA MET A 1 -17.96 -22.32 14.74
C MET A 1 -17.49 -20.97 15.23
N ASN A 2 -16.81 -20.20 14.39
CA ASN A 2 -16.48 -18.83 14.76
C ASN A 2 -17.77 -18.01 14.77
N GLU A 3 -17.88 -17.11 15.73
CA GLU A 3 -19.06 -16.27 15.94
C GLU A 3 -19.15 -15.20 14.85
N ILE A 4 -20.35 -14.95 14.32
CA ILE A 4 -20.64 -13.82 13.44
C ILE A 4 -20.68 -12.56 14.28
N LEU A 5 -19.83 -11.60 13.98
CA LEU A 5 -19.74 -10.32 14.69
C LEU A 5 -20.48 -9.20 13.94
N TRP A 6 -20.57 -9.30 12.63
CA TRP A 6 -21.24 -8.32 11.79
C TRP A 6 -21.64 -8.92 10.44
N SER A 7 -22.72 -8.42 9.89
CA SER A 7 -23.17 -8.75 8.54
C SER A 7 -23.64 -7.48 7.83
N PRO A 8 -23.33 -7.34 6.53
CA PRO A 8 -23.81 -6.21 5.77
C PRO A 8 -25.33 -6.29 5.58
N SER A 9 -26.02 -5.15 5.64
CA SER A 9 -27.43 -5.09 5.24
C SER A 9 -27.56 -5.22 3.72
N ASN A 10 -28.74 -5.63 3.23
CA ASN A 10 -29.02 -5.68 1.80
C ASN A 10 -28.80 -4.32 1.12
N GLU A 11 -29.05 -3.23 1.81
CA GLU A 11 -28.82 -1.87 1.33
C GLU A 11 -27.32 -1.60 1.17
N LYS A 12 -26.49 -1.96 2.16
CA LYS A 12 -25.02 -1.82 2.06
C LYS A 12 -24.45 -2.64 0.90
N ILE A 13 -24.95 -3.87 0.72
CA ILE A 13 -24.55 -4.73 -0.40
C ILE A 13 -24.87 -4.06 -1.73
N LYS A 14 -26.13 -3.66 -1.95
CA LYS A 14 -26.61 -3.06 -3.22
C LYS A 14 -25.94 -1.73 -3.56
N ASN A 15 -25.55 -0.96 -2.54
CA ASN A 15 -24.88 0.32 -2.71
C ASN A 15 -23.35 0.20 -2.86
N SER A 16 -22.78 -1.02 -2.77
CA SER A 16 -21.34 -1.22 -2.86
C SER A 16 -20.82 -1.17 -4.32
N ASN A 17 -19.58 -0.75 -4.47
CA ASN A 17 -18.87 -0.80 -5.75
C ASN A 17 -18.77 -2.23 -6.28
N LEU A 18 -18.58 -3.21 -5.38
CA LEU A 18 -18.52 -4.62 -5.74
C LEU A 18 -19.84 -5.08 -6.38
N PHE A 19 -20.99 -4.64 -5.86
CA PHE A 19 -22.30 -4.96 -6.44
C PHE A 19 -22.47 -4.32 -7.82
N ASN A 20 -22.03 -3.08 -7.99
CA ASN A 20 -22.05 -2.39 -9.28
C ASN A 20 -21.17 -3.08 -10.30
N PHE A 21 -19.93 -3.45 -9.92
CA PHE A 21 -19.01 -4.21 -10.76
C PHE A 21 -19.59 -5.57 -11.14
N LYS A 22 -20.07 -6.34 -10.16
CA LYS A 22 -20.77 -7.61 -10.37
C LYS A 22 -21.90 -7.51 -11.39
N THR A 23 -22.77 -6.52 -11.22
CA THR A 23 -23.94 -6.30 -12.10
C THR A 23 -23.51 -5.99 -13.54
N LEU A 24 -22.43 -5.21 -13.72
CA LEU A 24 -21.82 -4.95 -15.02
C LEU A 24 -21.35 -6.26 -15.68
N ILE A 25 -20.64 -7.09 -14.93
CA ILE A 25 -20.12 -8.39 -15.41
C ILE A 25 -21.26 -9.33 -15.80
N GLU A 26 -22.27 -9.47 -14.95
CA GLU A 26 -23.45 -10.30 -15.21
C GLU A 26 -24.15 -9.92 -16.50
N LYS A 27 -24.38 -8.63 -16.70
CA LYS A 27 -25.01 -8.11 -17.93
C LYS A 27 -24.16 -8.38 -19.17
N LYS A 28 -22.86 -8.13 -19.10
CA LYS A 28 -21.94 -8.23 -20.24
C LYS A 28 -21.70 -9.68 -20.67
N TYR A 29 -21.50 -10.57 -19.71
CA TYR A 29 -21.14 -11.97 -19.96
C TYR A 29 -22.32 -12.94 -19.87
N LYS A 30 -23.54 -12.46 -19.57
CA LYS A 30 -24.79 -13.24 -19.44
C LYS A 30 -24.67 -14.37 -18.41
N ILE A 31 -24.11 -14.06 -17.26
CA ILE A 31 -23.90 -14.96 -16.11
C ILE A 31 -24.59 -14.39 -14.89
N ASN A 32 -24.80 -15.20 -13.85
CA ASN A 32 -25.39 -14.76 -12.60
C ASN A 32 -24.55 -15.25 -11.41
N PHE A 33 -24.16 -14.32 -10.56
CA PHE A 33 -23.44 -14.60 -9.31
C PHE A 33 -24.33 -14.51 -8.07
N ASP A 34 -25.56 -13.96 -8.20
CA ASP A 34 -26.37 -13.54 -7.07
C ASP A 34 -25.62 -12.53 -6.19
N THR A 35 -25.41 -12.83 -4.91
CA THR A 35 -24.48 -12.13 -4.01
C THR A 35 -23.43 -13.10 -3.45
N ASP A 36 -23.16 -14.17 -4.18
CA ASP A 36 -22.17 -15.18 -3.82
C ASP A 36 -20.77 -14.70 -4.23
N TYR A 37 -19.98 -14.28 -3.24
CA TYR A 37 -18.63 -13.83 -3.47
C TYR A 37 -17.72 -14.93 -4.04
N GLU A 38 -17.89 -16.19 -3.63
CA GLU A 38 -17.05 -17.30 -4.10
C GLU A 38 -17.26 -17.54 -5.60
N LYS A 39 -18.49 -17.43 -6.11
CA LYS A 39 -18.76 -17.50 -7.56
C LYS A 39 -18.07 -16.37 -8.32
N LEU A 40 -18.14 -15.14 -7.82
CA LEU A 40 -17.48 -13.99 -8.43
C LEU A 40 -15.96 -14.13 -8.40
N TRP A 41 -15.40 -14.57 -7.28
CA TRP A 41 -13.96 -14.84 -7.16
C TRP A 41 -13.52 -15.92 -8.12
N ASN A 42 -14.21 -17.08 -8.18
CA ASN A 42 -13.91 -18.14 -9.14
C ASN A 42 -13.92 -17.63 -10.59
N TRP A 43 -14.89 -16.79 -10.94
CA TRP A 43 -14.92 -16.17 -12.26
C TRP A 43 -13.70 -15.26 -12.49
N SER A 44 -13.37 -14.42 -11.53
CA SER A 44 -12.23 -13.48 -11.64
C SER A 44 -10.89 -14.19 -11.84
N VAL A 45 -10.75 -15.39 -11.31
CA VAL A 45 -9.55 -16.24 -11.42
C VAL A 45 -9.54 -17.08 -12.70
N ASN A 46 -10.69 -17.63 -13.12
CA ASN A 46 -10.77 -18.51 -14.29
C ASN A 46 -10.88 -17.73 -15.60
N TYR A 47 -11.44 -16.53 -15.56
CA TYR A 47 -11.54 -15.60 -16.69
C TYR A 47 -10.73 -14.33 -16.41
N ASN A 48 -9.49 -14.51 -15.90
CA ASN A 48 -8.67 -13.43 -15.39
C ASN A 48 -8.35 -12.34 -16.43
N GLU A 49 -8.24 -12.68 -17.70
CA GLU A 49 -8.07 -11.72 -18.77
C GLU A 49 -9.28 -10.78 -18.90
N ASN A 50 -10.50 -11.35 -18.88
CA ASN A 50 -11.73 -10.56 -18.86
C ASN A 50 -11.82 -9.73 -17.58
N PHE A 51 -11.53 -10.34 -16.41
CA PHE A 51 -11.59 -9.64 -15.12
C PHE A 51 -10.68 -8.40 -15.10
N TRP A 52 -9.41 -8.52 -15.47
CA TRP A 52 -8.50 -7.39 -15.46
C TRP A 52 -8.82 -6.35 -16.52
N SER A 53 -9.33 -6.79 -17.68
CA SER A 53 -9.86 -5.86 -18.69
C SER A 53 -11.02 -5.01 -18.15
N GLU A 54 -11.97 -5.64 -17.46
CA GLU A 54 -13.12 -4.94 -16.87
C GLU A 54 -12.71 -4.05 -15.69
N CYS A 55 -11.70 -4.46 -14.90
CA CYS A 55 -11.12 -3.61 -13.86
C CYS A 55 -10.56 -2.31 -14.44
N TRP A 56 -9.78 -2.38 -15.52
CA TRP A 56 -9.26 -1.19 -16.19
C TRP A 56 -10.38 -0.21 -16.55
N ASP A 57 -11.44 -0.70 -17.17
CA ASP A 57 -12.56 0.12 -17.66
C ASP A 57 -13.42 0.64 -16.50
N PHE A 58 -13.72 -0.19 -15.52
CA PHE A 58 -14.53 0.18 -14.35
C PHE A 58 -13.83 1.23 -13.48
N PHE A 59 -12.52 1.10 -13.29
CA PHE A 59 -11.72 2.06 -12.52
C PHE A 59 -11.38 3.32 -13.33
N LYS A 60 -11.69 3.33 -14.63
CA LYS A 60 -11.40 4.45 -15.55
C LYS A 60 -9.91 4.82 -15.54
N ILE A 61 -9.05 3.81 -15.60
CA ILE A 61 -7.60 4.02 -15.65
C ILE A 61 -7.25 4.87 -16.87
N GLN A 62 -6.57 5.99 -16.64
CA GLN A 62 -6.13 6.91 -17.69
C GLN A 62 -4.84 6.41 -18.32
N GLY A 63 -4.89 6.17 -19.64
CA GLY A 63 -3.76 5.70 -20.43
C GLY A 63 -4.19 4.85 -21.61
N THR A 64 -3.21 4.27 -22.27
CA THR A 64 -3.40 3.35 -23.39
C THR A 64 -3.52 1.91 -22.87
N LYS A 65 -4.70 1.29 -22.98
CA LYS A 65 -4.95 -0.08 -22.48
C LYS A 65 -4.24 -1.16 -23.29
N GLY A 66 -4.15 -0.96 -24.60
CA GLY A 66 -3.71 -2.00 -25.54
C GLY A 66 -4.81 -3.04 -25.83
N LYS A 67 -4.56 -3.91 -26.82
CA LYS A 67 -5.51 -4.98 -27.21
C LYS A 67 -5.28 -6.28 -26.43
N GLU A 68 -4.04 -6.60 -26.15
CA GLU A 68 -3.64 -7.80 -25.42
C GLU A 68 -3.64 -7.48 -23.91
N ILE A 69 -4.45 -8.22 -23.16
CA ILE A 69 -4.60 -8.00 -21.70
C ILE A 69 -3.58 -8.82 -20.91
N ILE A 70 -3.38 -10.09 -21.30
CA ILE A 70 -2.42 -10.97 -20.65
C ILE A 70 -1.58 -11.70 -21.70
N ARG A 71 -0.28 -11.50 -21.68
CA ARG A 71 0.68 -12.33 -22.41
C ARG A 71 1.17 -13.41 -21.48
N LYS A 72 0.61 -14.60 -21.64
CA LYS A 72 0.98 -15.78 -20.83
C LYS A 72 2.37 -16.26 -21.19
N ASP A 73 3.11 -16.70 -20.19
CA ASP A 73 4.39 -17.41 -20.31
C ASP A 73 4.29 -18.72 -19.53
N GLU A 74 5.09 -19.72 -19.94
CA GLU A 74 5.19 -20.98 -19.20
C GLU A 74 5.83 -20.80 -17.82
N ILE A 75 6.65 -19.77 -17.67
CA ILE A 75 7.27 -19.39 -16.41
C ILE A 75 6.37 -18.36 -15.73
N PHE A 76 5.88 -18.68 -14.54
CA PHE A 76 4.89 -17.92 -13.78
C PHE A 76 5.17 -16.41 -13.76
N HIS A 77 6.36 -16.01 -13.31
CA HIS A 77 6.71 -14.59 -13.12
C HIS A 77 7.03 -13.85 -14.43
N LYS A 78 7.09 -14.53 -15.58
CA LYS A 78 7.29 -13.91 -16.90
C LYS A 78 5.99 -13.55 -17.60
N THR A 79 4.84 -13.99 -17.08
CA THR A 79 3.53 -13.56 -17.57
C THR A 79 3.39 -12.06 -17.39
N LYS A 80 2.98 -11.36 -18.46
CA LYS A 80 2.81 -9.90 -18.47
C LYS A 80 1.34 -9.51 -18.58
N PHE A 81 0.94 -8.57 -17.75
CA PHE A 81 -0.37 -7.93 -17.82
C PHE A 81 -0.26 -6.64 -18.61
N PHE A 82 -1.23 -6.39 -19.48
CA PHE A 82 -1.29 -5.23 -20.37
C PHE A 82 0.06 -4.95 -21.09
N PRO A 83 0.62 -5.95 -21.81
CA PRO A 83 1.99 -5.87 -22.35
C PRO A 83 2.20 -4.71 -23.33
N ASN A 84 1.13 -4.20 -23.94
CA ASN A 84 1.13 -3.03 -24.81
C ASN A 84 0.46 -1.82 -24.15
N GLY A 85 0.11 -1.93 -22.87
CA GLY A 85 -0.48 -0.86 -22.09
C GLY A 85 0.55 0.21 -21.72
N LYS A 86 0.08 1.45 -21.60
CA LYS A 86 0.89 2.58 -21.15
C LYS A 86 0.08 3.47 -20.23
N ILE A 87 0.69 3.94 -19.17
CA ILE A 87 0.09 4.89 -18.23
C ILE A 87 1.12 5.92 -17.78
N ASN A 88 0.64 7.05 -17.25
CA ASN A 88 1.41 7.83 -16.29
C ASN A 88 0.80 7.61 -14.90
N PHE A 89 1.58 7.12 -13.96
CA PHE A 89 1.10 6.79 -12.62
C PHE A 89 0.57 8.04 -11.90
N ALA A 90 1.34 9.14 -11.91
CA ALA A 90 0.95 10.38 -11.25
C ALA A 90 -0.37 10.95 -11.83
N LYS A 91 -0.56 10.89 -13.16
CA LYS A 91 -1.79 11.35 -13.82
C LYS A 91 -3.04 10.66 -13.28
N ASN A 92 -2.94 9.37 -12.99
CA ASN A 92 -4.04 8.62 -12.41
C ASN A 92 -4.36 9.03 -10.97
N LEU A 93 -3.34 9.40 -10.18
CA LEU A 93 -3.52 9.79 -8.79
C LEU A 93 -4.02 11.23 -8.62
N ILE A 94 -3.65 12.15 -9.53
CA ILE A 94 -4.04 13.56 -9.46
C ILE A 94 -5.03 13.92 -10.57
N SER A 95 -5.99 13.01 -10.82
CA SER A 95 -6.99 13.16 -11.87
C SER A 95 -8.07 14.23 -11.59
N LYS A 96 -8.19 14.70 -10.35
CA LYS A 96 -9.03 15.85 -9.96
C LYS A 96 -8.22 17.15 -10.05
N ASN A 97 -8.88 18.23 -10.45
CA ASN A 97 -8.27 19.58 -10.50
C ASN A 97 -9.29 20.63 -10.04
N ASN A 98 -9.61 20.57 -8.74
CA ASN A 98 -10.57 21.47 -8.10
C ASN A 98 -10.03 21.94 -6.74
N SER A 99 -10.80 22.75 -6.01
CA SER A 99 -10.45 23.28 -4.70
C SER A 99 -10.85 22.40 -3.51
N GLU A 100 -11.32 21.18 -3.76
CA GLU A 100 -11.58 20.21 -2.68
C GLU A 100 -10.27 19.72 -2.06
N LEU A 101 -10.33 19.31 -0.80
CA LEU A 101 -9.17 18.76 -0.09
C LEU A 101 -8.72 17.43 -0.69
N ALA A 102 -7.43 17.35 -1.05
CA ALA A 102 -6.80 16.12 -1.50
C ALA A 102 -6.09 15.41 -0.35
N ILE A 103 -5.30 16.16 0.43
CA ILE A 103 -4.49 15.59 1.51
C ILE A 103 -4.57 16.50 2.73
N THR A 104 -4.75 15.89 3.90
CA THR A 104 -4.57 16.53 5.21
C THR A 104 -3.47 15.80 5.96
N PHE A 105 -2.57 16.55 6.57
CA PHE A 105 -1.48 16.07 7.40
C PHE A 105 -1.66 16.55 8.83
N ARG A 106 -1.47 15.67 9.80
CA ARG A 106 -1.37 16.00 11.24
C ARG A 106 -0.11 15.36 11.82
N SER A 107 0.66 16.13 12.57
CA SER A 107 1.76 15.58 13.36
C SER A 107 1.33 15.27 14.80
N GLU A 108 2.17 14.55 15.55
CA GLU A 108 1.91 14.25 16.97
C GLU A 108 1.89 15.51 17.86
N THR A 109 2.48 16.62 17.41
CA THR A 109 2.43 17.91 18.14
C THR A 109 1.06 18.55 18.11
N GLY A 110 0.20 18.14 17.16
CA GLY A 110 -1.08 18.75 16.86
C GLY A 110 -1.01 19.77 15.71
N PHE A 111 0.17 19.98 15.12
CA PHE A 111 0.29 20.78 13.91
C PHE A 111 -0.48 20.12 12.77
N GLU A 112 -1.26 20.92 12.02
CA GLU A 112 -2.05 20.43 10.91
C GLU A 112 -1.89 21.33 9.68
N LYS A 113 -1.82 20.71 8.51
CA LYS A 113 -1.88 21.39 7.21
C LYS A 113 -2.61 20.54 6.19
N HIS A 114 -3.08 21.17 5.15
CA HIS A 114 -3.80 20.50 4.07
C HIS A 114 -3.44 21.07 2.70
N ILE A 115 -3.77 20.32 1.66
CA ILE A 115 -3.60 20.71 0.28
C ILE A 115 -4.83 20.32 -0.54
N GLU A 116 -5.27 21.21 -1.41
CA GLU A 116 -6.35 21.02 -2.36
C GLU A 116 -5.84 20.29 -3.62
N TRP A 117 -6.73 19.65 -4.37
CA TRP A 117 -6.38 18.90 -5.57
C TRP A 117 -5.65 19.74 -6.63
N ASN A 118 -6.14 20.95 -6.92
CA ASN A 118 -5.51 21.85 -7.88
C ASN A 118 -4.09 22.27 -7.45
N LYS A 119 -3.88 22.47 -6.15
CA LYS A 119 -2.56 22.83 -5.61
C LYS A 119 -1.61 21.61 -5.60
N LEU A 120 -2.14 20.43 -5.31
CA LEU A 120 -1.37 19.18 -5.39
C LEU A 120 -0.90 18.94 -6.83
N TYR A 121 -1.82 19.06 -7.81
CA TYR A 121 -1.51 18.99 -9.23
C TYR A 121 -0.38 19.98 -9.60
N LYS A 122 -0.58 21.27 -9.30
CA LYS A 122 0.38 22.32 -9.61
C LYS A 122 1.76 22.05 -9.02
N LYS A 123 1.83 21.76 -7.71
CA LYS A 123 3.11 21.50 -7.03
C LYS A 123 3.81 20.24 -7.56
N THR A 124 3.07 19.21 -7.93
CA THR A 124 3.61 18.02 -8.60
C THR A 124 4.24 18.38 -9.94
N CYS A 125 3.57 19.21 -10.75
CA CYS A 125 4.08 19.67 -12.04
C CYS A 125 5.34 20.55 -11.90
N ILE A 126 5.39 21.42 -10.90
CA ILE A 126 6.60 22.21 -10.62
C ILE A 126 7.75 21.31 -10.20
N PHE A 127 7.54 20.38 -9.27
CA PHE A 127 8.59 19.47 -8.84
C PHE A 127 9.11 18.58 -9.98
N SER A 128 8.22 18.10 -10.84
CA SER A 128 8.62 17.33 -12.03
C SER A 128 9.46 18.17 -13.02
N SER A 129 9.14 19.45 -13.19
CA SER A 129 9.92 20.41 -13.98
C SER A 129 11.33 20.57 -13.44
N PHE A 130 11.45 20.75 -12.11
CA PHE A 130 12.74 20.80 -11.44
C PHE A 130 13.57 19.53 -11.68
N LEU A 131 12.98 18.34 -11.56
CA LEU A 131 13.67 17.09 -11.81
C LEU A 131 14.23 17.00 -13.24
N LYS A 132 13.45 17.42 -14.24
CA LYS A 132 13.91 17.49 -15.64
C LYS A 132 15.04 18.50 -15.81
N LYS A 133 14.95 19.69 -15.18
CA LYS A 133 15.96 20.77 -15.22
C LYS A 133 17.31 20.29 -14.71
N ILE A 134 17.34 19.50 -13.64
CA ILE A 134 18.59 18.93 -13.08
C ILE A 134 19.02 17.62 -13.74
N GLY A 135 18.39 17.22 -14.84
CA GLY A 135 18.79 16.10 -15.68
C GLY A 135 18.35 14.72 -15.19
N ILE A 136 17.32 14.63 -14.34
CA ILE A 136 16.70 13.36 -13.97
C ILE A 136 15.93 12.81 -15.17
N LYS A 137 16.13 11.52 -15.43
CA LYS A 137 15.55 10.79 -16.55
C LYS A 137 14.75 9.59 -16.05
N LYS A 138 13.96 9.05 -16.94
CA LYS A 138 13.29 7.76 -16.78
C LYS A 138 14.27 6.69 -16.29
N ASN A 139 13.83 5.86 -15.35
CA ASN A 139 14.61 4.83 -14.65
C ASN A 139 15.70 5.34 -13.68
N ASP A 140 15.91 6.64 -13.53
CA ASP A 140 16.75 7.15 -12.45
C ASP A 140 16.07 6.89 -11.09
N ARG A 141 16.88 6.61 -10.06
CA ARG A 141 16.35 6.34 -8.70
C ARG A 141 16.43 7.59 -7.87
N ILE A 142 15.34 7.88 -7.19
CA ILE A 142 15.21 8.93 -6.19
C ILE A 142 14.94 8.28 -4.85
N ALA A 143 15.85 8.49 -3.91
CA ALA A 143 15.72 8.01 -2.55
C ALA A 143 15.09 9.09 -1.66
N ALA A 144 14.27 8.66 -0.70
CA ALA A 144 13.63 9.56 0.25
C ALA A 144 13.75 9.02 1.69
N TYR A 145 14.38 9.80 2.54
CA TYR A 145 14.49 9.54 3.96
C TYR A 145 13.64 10.57 4.70
N VAL A 146 12.34 10.27 4.85
CA VAL A 146 11.29 11.27 5.04
C VAL A 146 10.19 10.81 6.00
N PRO A 147 9.59 11.75 6.78
CA PRO A 147 8.34 11.52 7.49
C PRO A 147 7.16 11.42 6.52
N ASN A 148 6.00 10.96 7.02
CA ASN A 148 4.76 10.86 6.26
C ASN A 148 4.08 12.23 6.14
N ALA A 149 4.53 13.06 5.22
CA ALA A 149 4.11 14.46 5.03
C ALA A 149 3.58 14.73 3.61
N ILE A 150 2.92 15.87 3.42
CA ILE A 150 2.38 16.30 2.10
C ILE A 150 3.53 16.46 1.09
N GLU A 151 4.66 17.01 1.49
CA GLU A 151 5.85 17.19 0.65
C GLU A 151 6.39 15.86 0.14
N THR A 152 6.35 14.83 0.97
CA THR A 152 6.72 13.47 0.57
C THR A 152 5.87 12.96 -0.57
N ILE A 153 4.56 13.23 -0.55
CA ILE A 153 3.65 12.82 -1.62
C ILE A 153 3.87 13.65 -2.89
N ILE A 154 4.08 14.96 -2.77
CA ILE A 154 4.36 15.82 -3.93
C ILE A 154 5.65 15.35 -4.62
N THR A 155 6.70 15.07 -3.85
CA THR A 155 8.00 14.64 -4.40
C THR A 155 7.92 13.23 -5.02
N PHE A 156 7.15 12.33 -4.42
CA PHE A 156 6.84 11.03 -5.01
C PHE A 156 6.08 11.16 -6.34
N LEU A 157 5.00 11.95 -6.37
CA LEU A 157 4.20 12.14 -7.58
C LEU A 157 5.00 12.81 -8.70
N GLY A 158 5.84 13.80 -8.39
CA GLY A 158 6.75 14.42 -9.36
C GLY A 158 7.79 13.43 -9.91
N THR A 159 8.32 12.54 -9.04
CA THR A 159 9.20 11.43 -9.44
C THR A 159 8.50 10.47 -10.40
N ALA A 160 7.30 10.04 -10.05
CA ALA A 160 6.49 9.16 -10.88
C ALA A 160 6.13 9.77 -12.22
N LYS A 161 5.84 11.08 -12.25
CA LYS A 161 5.47 11.83 -13.46
C LYS A 161 6.57 11.81 -14.52
N VAL A 162 7.84 11.89 -14.12
CA VAL A 162 8.99 11.87 -15.04
C VAL A 162 9.49 10.45 -15.35
N GLY A 163 8.83 9.41 -14.83
CA GLY A 163 9.22 8.00 -15.03
C GLY A 163 10.49 7.61 -14.25
N ALA A 164 10.88 8.37 -13.24
CA ALA A 164 11.92 7.98 -12.30
C ALA A 164 11.36 7.03 -11.24
N ILE A 165 12.24 6.28 -10.57
CA ILE A 165 11.88 5.21 -9.64
C ILE A 165 12.02 5.74 -8.22
N TRP A 166 10.94 5.65 -7.43
CA TRP A 166 10.91 6.06 -6.04
C TRP A 166 11.34 4.96 -5.09
N SER A 167 12.09 5.32 -4.05
CA SER A 167 12.37 4.42 -2.94
C SER A 167 12.45 5.20 -1.64
N SER A 168 11.70 4.80 -0.62
CA SER A 168 11.63 5.53 0.64
C SER A 168 11.96 4.68 1.87
N CYS A 169 12.53 5.35 2.86
CA CYS A 169 12.74 4.85 4.22
C CYS A 169 12.09 5.79 5.21
N SER A 170 11.51 5.21 6.26
CA SER A 170 11.03 5.96 7.42
C SER A 170 12.19 6.67 8.14
N PRO A 171 11.98 7.87 8.70
CA PRO A 171 12.99 8.58 9.46
C PRO A 171 13.46 7.85 10.74
N ASP A 172 12.70 6.82 11.16
CA ASP A 172 13.04 5.97 12.31
C ASP A 172 14.22 5.03 12.03
N PHE A 173 14.55 4.78 10.76
CA PHE A 173 15.72 3.96 10.43
C PHE A 173 17.01 4.68 10.85
N GLY A 174 17.90 3.92 11.49
CA GLY A 174 19.26 4.36 11.70
C GLY A 174 20.02 4.51 10.36
N ILE A 175 21.12 5.27 10.37
CA ILE A 175 21.91 5.54 9.16
C ILE A 175 22.29 4.25 8.43
N GLN A 176 22.73 3.21 9.15
CA GLN A 176 23.09 1.94 8.53
C GLN A 176 21.91 1.28 7.80
N GLY A 177 20.71 1.30 8.40
CA GLY A 177 19.51 0.77 7.77
C GLY A 177 19.11 1.52 6.49
N VAL A 178 19.35 2.83 6.43
CA VAL A 178 19.17 3.66 5.21
C VAL A 178 20.21 3.30 4.16
N VAL A 179 21.48 3.19 4.57
CA VAL A 179 22.60 2.86 3.67
C VAL A 179 22.45 1.46 3.09
N ASP A 180 22.08 0.46 3.91
CA ASP A 180 21.89 -0.92 3.46
C ASP A 180 20.81 -1.05 2.35
N ARG A 181 19.90 -0.09 2.27
CA ARG A 181 18.87 -0.01 1.25
C ARG A 181 19.30 0.80 0.05
N PHE A 182 19.64 2.05 0.28
CA PHE A 182 19.85 3.01 -0.82
C PHE A 182 21.16 2.79 -1.57
N LEU A 183 22.22 2.30 -0.93
CA LEU A 183 23.46 1.98 -1.61
C LEU A 183 23.26 0.95 -2.74
N GLN A 184 22.35 -0.03 -2.54
CA GLN A 184 22.07 -1.06 -3.54
C GLN A 184 21.47 -0.52 -4.84
N ILE A 185 20.72 0.59 -4.75
CA ILE A 185 19.96 1.15 -5.88
C ILE A 185 20.61 2.37 -6.50
N GLU A 186 21.72 2.86 -5.92
CA GLU A 186 22.50 3.99 -6.44
C GLU A 186 21.64 5.19 -6.84
N PRO A 187 20.91 5.82 -5.89
CA PRO A 187 20.03 6.94 -6.20
C PRO A 187 20.82 8.18 -6.59
N LYS A 188 20.27 9.01 -7.48
CA LYS A 188 20.86 10.29 -7.88
C LYS A 188 20.52 11.43 -6.94
N ILE A 189 19.33 11.37 -6.33
CA ILE A 189 18.80 12.39 -5.41
C ILE A 189 18.43 11.73 -4.09
N LEU A 190 18.67 12.46 -3.00
CA LEU A 190 18.11 12.20 -1.69
C LEU A 190 17.11 13.30 -1.35
N ILE A 191 15.88 12.93 -1.05
CA ILE A 191 14.86 13.81 -0.48
C ILE A 191 14.79 13.57 1.01
N SER A 192 14.78 14.64 1.82
CA SER A 192 14.64 14.52 3.26
C SER A 192 13.88 15.72 3.85
N ALA A 193 13.54 15.62 5.14
CA ALA A 193 13.06 16.74 5.94
C ALA A 193 14.19 17.30 6.81
N ASN A 194 13.98 18.49 7.33
CA ASN A 194 14.93 19.07 8.30
C ASN A 194 14.92 18.30 9.64
N TYR A 195 13.74 17.90 10.13
CA TYR A 195 13.54 17.11 11.34
C TYR A 195 12.18 16.40 11.29
N TYR A 196 11.89 15.59 12.30
CA TYR A 196 10.56 15.02 12.59
C TYR A 196 10.36 14.90 14.10
N PHE A 197 9.12 14.65 14.53
CA PHE A 197 8.80 14.35 15.92
C PHE A 197 8.49 12.86 16.12
N TYR A 198 8.95 12.32 17.25
CA TYR A 198 8.51 11.00 17.71
C TYR A 198 8.50 10.93 19.23
N ASN A 199 7.34 10.64 19.79
CA ASN A 199 7.09 10.53 21.23
C ASN A 199 7.59 11.77 22.01
N GLY A 200 7.26 12.96 21.51
CA GLY A 200 7.61 14.28 22.06
C GLY A 200 9.03 14.75 21.79
N LYS A 201 9.85 13.95 21.12
CA LYS A 201 11.23 14.32 20.81
C LYS A 201 11.33 14.90 19.39
N LYS A 202 11.93 16.07 19.26
CA LYS A 202 12.36 16.64 17.98
C LYS A 202 13.67 15.98 17.56
N ILE A 203 13.69 15.32 16.42
CA ILE A 203 14.84 14.54 15.94
C ILE A 203 15.30 15.13 14.61
N SER A 204 16.55 15.64 14.57
CA SER A 204 17.17 16.18 13.37
C SER A 204 17.44 15.07 12.35
N LEU A 205 17.06 15.31 11.10
CA LEU A 205 17.49 14.50 9.95
C LEU A 205 18.72 15.09 9.28
N LEU A 206 18.87 16.41 9.35
CA LEU A 206 20.00 17.14 8.76
C LEU A 206 21.35 16.60 9.25
N ASP A 207 21.44 16.24 10.53
CA ASP A 207 22.69 15.76 11.13
C ASP A 207 23.12 14.38 10.61
N LYS A 208 22.16 13.61 10.07
CA LYS A 208 22.40 12.26 9.51
C LYS A 208 22.84 12.29 8.03
N ILE A 209 22.46 13.34 7.30
CA ILE A 209 22.67 13.44 5.84
C ILE A 209 24.15 13.39 5.46
N PRO A 210 25.09 14.12 6.10
CA PRO A 210 26.51 14.07 5.71
C PRO A 210 27.11 12.66 5.74
N GLU A 211 26.76 11.85 6.74
CA GLU A 211 27.23 10.47 6.82
C GLU A 211 26.60 9.58 5.75
N ILE A 212 25.31 9.77 5.45
CA ILE A 212 24.62 9.05 4.35
C ILE A 212 25.30 9.37 3.02
N LEU A 213 25.58 10.65 2.72
CA LEU A 213 26.25 11.07 1.48
C LEU A 213 27.66 10.50 1.34
N LYS A 214 28.40 10.44 2.45
CA LYS A 214 29.74 9.82 2.45
C LYS A 214 29.70 8.34 2.06
N LYS A 215 28.64 7.62 2.47
CA LYS A 215 28.46 6.18 2.22
C LYS A 215 27.77 5.88 0.88
N ILE A 216 27.03 6.84 0.30
CA ILE A 216 26.28 6.67 -0.95
C ILE A 216 26.73 7.74 -1.97
N PRO A 217 27.89 7.59 -2.62
CA PRO A 217 28.46 8.60 -3.51
C PRO A 217 27.68 8.83 -4.82
N SER A 218 26.70 8.00 -5.12
CA SER A 218 25.79 8.17 -6.25
C SER A 218 24.85 9.36 -6.10
N ILE A 219 24.55 9.78 -4.87
CA ILE A 219 23.68 10.94 -4.59
C ILE A 219 24.46 12.21 -5.00
N LYS A 220 23.87 12.98 -5.92
CA LYS A 220 24.46 14.22 -6.42
C LYS A 220 23.77 15.45 -5.84
N GLU A 221 22.47 15.33 -5.55
CA GLU A 221 21.66 16.43 -5.03
C GLU A 221 20.85 15.98 -3.81
N VAL A 222 20.63 16.89 -2.89
CA VAL A 222 19.78 16.70 -1.72
C VAL A 222 18.72 17.78 -1.71
N VAL A 223 17.47 17.37 -1.58
CA VAL A 223 16.32 18.29 -1.46
C VAL A 223 15.75 18.18 -0.06
N ILE A 224 15.62 19.32 0.63
CA ILE A 224 15.09 19.38 1.99
C ILE A 224 13.77 20.17 2.01
N PHE A 225 12.74 19.58 2.62
CA PHE A 225 11.53 20.31 2.98
C PHE A 225 11.46 20.62 4.49
N ASN A 226 10.74 21.68 4.81
CA ASN A 226 10.57 22.15 6.17
C ASN A 226 9.39 21.46 6.84
N TYR A 227 9.66 20.56 7.79
CA TYR A 227 8.64 19.91 8.61
C TYR A 227 7.93 20.94 9.48
N GLU A 228 6.60 20.84 9.60
CA GLU A 228 5.75 21.82 10.32
C GLU A 228 5.99 23.28 9.92
N ASN A 229 6.45 23.53 8.68
CA ASN A 229 6.78 24.87 8.13
C ASN A 229 7.92 25.60 8.89
N GLU A 230 8.64 24.94 9.77
CA GLU A 230 9.77 25.55 10.49
C GLU A 230 11.01 25.56 9.61
N LYS A 231 11.39 26.76 9.16
CA LYS A 231 12.58 26.94 8.30
C LYS A 231 13.87 26.71 9.08
N THR A 232 14.73 25.87 8.53
CA THR A 232 16.06 25.58 9.08
C THR A 232 17.13 25.89 8.04
N LYS A 233 18.14 26.68 8.41
CA LYS A 233 19.26 26.97 7.52
C LYS A 233 20.09 25.70 7.30
N ASN A 234 20.29 25.34 6.03
CA ASN A 234 21.10 24.19 5.62
C ASN A 234 21.69 24.46 4.22
N PRO A 235 22.72 23.70 3.78
CA PRO A 235 23.39 23.91 2.50
C PRO A 235 22.69 23.24 1.30
N TYR A 236 21.58 22.55 1.51
CA TYR A 236 20.92 21.74 0.50
C TYR A 236 19.85 22.53 -0.26
N ILE A 237 19.33 21.96 -1.33
CA ILE A 237 18.27 22.55 -2.15
C ILE A 237 16.98 22.63 -1.32
N SER A 238 16.42 23.81 -1.20
CA SER A 238 15.14 24.02 -0.51
C SER A 238 13.98 23.61 -1.40
N PHE A 239 13.11 22.75 -0.89
CA PHE A 239 11.85 22.37 -1.56
C PHE A 239 10.94 23.60 -1.78
N ASP A 240 10.89 24.52 -0.82
CA ASP A 240 10.09 25.75 -0.94
C ASP A 240 10.58 26.62 -2.10
N ASN A 241 11.91 26.79 -2.26
CA ASN A 241 12.49 27.56 -3.37
C ASN A 241 12.16 26.91 -4.73
N ILE A 242 12.16 25.56 -4.81
CA ILE A 242 11.73 24.86 -6.04
C ILE A 242 10.30 25.26 -6.41
N LEU A 243 9.41 25.30 -5.42
CA LEU A 243 8.01 25.65 -5.65
C LEU A 243 7.82 27.14 -6.03
N GLU A 244 8.69 28.02 -5.55
CA GLU A 244 8.67 29.45 -5.87
C GLU A 244 9.08 29.73 -7.32
N GLU A 245 9.92 28.90 -7.94
CA GLU A 245 10.29 29.03 -9.37
C GLU A 245 9.06 28.95 -10.30
N ASN A 246 7.97 28.34 -9.85
CA ASN A 246 6.66 28.26 -10.51
C ASN A 246 6.71 27.81 -11.99
N GLN A 247 7.74 27.04 -12.37
CA GLN A 247 7.89 26.50 -13.70
C GLN A 247 7.04 25.23 -13.83
N LEU A 248 5.95 25.31 -14.61
CA LEU A 248 5.01 24.21 -14.80
C LEU A 248 5.42 23.33 -15.98
N ASP A 249 5.44 22.04 -15.76
CA ASP A 249 5.44 21.00 -16.81
C ASP A 249 4.14 20.21 -16.68
N GLU A 250 3.20 20.45 -17.55
CA GLU A 250 1.87 19.79 -17.55
C GLU A 250 1.79 18.60 -18.50
N ASP A 251 2.91 18.23 -19.13
CA ASP A 251 2.97 17.02 -19.96
C ASP A 251 3.16 15.76 -19.10
N PHE A 252 2.30 14.78 -19.32
CA PHE A 252 2.31 13.47 -18.65
C PHE A 252 2.64 12.39 -19.67
N GLU A 253 3.93 12.19 -19.91
CA GLU A 253 4.40 11.09 -20.75
C GLU A 253 3.88 9.75 -20.25
N GLU A 254 3.33 8.92 -21.11
CA GLU A 254 2.90 7.56 -20.77
C GLU A 254 4.06 6.58 -20.89
N PHE A 255 4.27 5.80 -19.83
CA PHE A 255 5.28 4.73 -19.76
C PHE A 255 4.62 3.35 -19.89
N PRO A 256 5.38 2.29 -20.27
CA PRO A 256 4.87 0.92 -20.28
C PRO A 256 4.18 0.56 -18.97
N PHE A 257 3.16 -0.28 -19.03
CA PHE A 257 2.37 -0.67 -17.85
C PHE A 257 3.23 -1.25 -16.73
N ASP A 258 4.24 -2.04 -17.09
CA ASP A 258 5.22 -2.65 -16.17
C ASP A 258 6.44 -1.75 -15.86
N HIS A 259 6.40 -0.45 -16.26
CA HIS A 259 7.48 0.49 -15.96
C HIS A 259 7.70 0.60 -14.45
N PRO A 260 8.96 0.45 -13.95
CA PRO A 260 9.27 0.52 -12.53
C PRO A 260 8.79 1.82 -11.87
N ILE A 261 8.04 1.72 -10.78
CA ILE A 261 7.56 2.87 -10.00
C ILE A 261 8.15 2.90 -8.59
N TYR A 262 8.25 1.74 -7.95
CA TYR A 262 8.77 1.61 -6.58
C TYR A 262 9.91 0.62 -6.52
N ILE A 263 10.89 0.90 -5.65
CA ILE A 263 11.75 -0.12 -5.08
C ILE A 263 11.43 -0.18 -3.60
N LEU A 264 10.81 -1.28 -3.19
CA LEU A 264 10.46 -1.57 -1.81
C LEU A 264 11.40 -2.62 -1.24
N TYR A 265 11.50 -2.66 0.08
CA TYR A 265 12.45 -3.54 0.75
C TYR A 265 11.75 -4.57 1.62
N SER A 266 12.15 -5.82 1.48
CA SER A 266 11.81 -6.86 2.44
C SER A 266 13.08 -7.46 3.02
N SER A 267 13.10 -7.67 4.34
CA SER A 267 14.21 -8.36 4.98
C SER A 267 14.19 -9.84 4.64
N GLY A 268 15.36 -10.35 4.23
CA GLY A 268 15.59 -11.78 4.10
C GLY A 268 16.13 -12.36 5.40
N THR A 269 16.19 -13.67 5.47
CA THR A 269 16.81 -14.40 6.60
C THR A 269 18.33 -14.25 6.63
N THR A 270 18.94 -13.87 5.51
CA THR A 270 20.39 -13.73 5.35
C THR A 270 20.72 -12.54 4.46
N GLY A 271 21.55 -11.61 4.93
CA GLY A 271 22.14 -10.55 4.12
C GLY A 271 21.37 -9.23 4.07
N TYR A 272 21.63 -8.44 3.01
CA TYR A 272 21.00 -7.15 2.77
C TYR A 272 19.49 -7.30 2.46
N PRO A 273 18.67 -6.27 2.72
CA PRO A 273 17.27 -6.26 2.33
C PRO A 273 17.11 -6.50 0.82
N LYS A 274 16.13 -7.33 0.44
CA LYS A 274 15.79 -7.55 -0.97
C LYS A 274 15.17 -6.27 -1.53
N CYS A 275 15.66 -5.83 -2.68
CA CYS A 275 15.11 -4.67 -3.40
C CYS A 275 14.08 -5.16 -4.41
N ILE A 276 12.81 -5.05 -4.07
CA ILE A 276 11.69 -5.53 -4.87
C ILE A 276 11.17 -4.38 -5.73
N VAL A 277 11.16 -4.57 -7.04
CA VAL A 277 10.74 -3.55 -8.01
C VAL A 277 9.31 -3.83 -8.47
N HIS A 278 8.43 -2.84 -8.31
CA HIS A 278 7.04 -2.93 -8.74
C HIS A 278 6.77 -2.03 -9.94
N GLY A 279 5.95 -2.52 -10.87
CA GLY A 279 5.53 -1.78 -12.05
C GLY A 279 4.39 -0.81 -11.75
N ALA A 280 4.35 0.30 -12.45
CA ALA A 280 3.40 1.40 -12.23
C ALA A 280 1.93 0.97 -12.43
N GLY A 281 1.59 0.42 -13.59
CA GLY A 281 0.24 -0.06 -13.86
C GLY A 281 -0.12 -1.29 -13.03
N ASN A 282 0.88 -2.15 -12.78
CA ASN A 282 0.75 -3.35 -11.98
C ASN A 282 0.28 -3.02 -10.54
N ALA A 283 0.96 -2.08 -9.89
CA ALA A 283 0.60 -1.62 -8.55
C ALA A 283 -0.73 -0.85 -8.55
N LEU A 284 -0.93 0.03 -9.54
CA LEU A 284 -2.13 0.87 -9.63
C LEU A 284 -3.41 0.04 -9.70
N ILE A 285 -3.50 -0.89 -10.66
CA ILE A 285 -4.73 -1.67 -10.88
C ILE A 285 -5.04 -2.59 -9.70
N GLU A 286 -4.00 -3.14 -9.06
CA GLU A 286 -4.14 -3.99 -7.87
C GLU A 286 -4.68 -3.20 -6.69
N GLN A 287 -4.05 -2.07 -6.36
CA GLN A 287 -4.45 -1.24 -5.23
C GLN A 287 -5.82 -0.59 -5.44
N MET A 288 -6.15 -0.17 -6.67
CA MET A 288 -7.51 0.30 -6.99
C MET A 288 -8.56 -0.80 -6.83
N LYS A 289 -8.26 -2.05 -7.24
CA LYS A 289 -9.15 -3.19 -7.04
C LYS A 289 -9.44 -3.41 -5.55
N GLU A 290 -8.41 -3.38 -4.72
CA GLU A 290 -8.55 -3.55 -3.28
C GLU A 290 -9.35 -2.43 -2.62
N LEU A 291 -9.03 -1.18 -2.96
CA LEU A 291 -9.71 -0.02 -2.41
C LEU A 291 -11.17 0.07 -2.88
N ILE A 292 -11.41 -0.06 -4.18
CA ILE A 292 -12.73 0.17 -4.78
C ILE A 292 -13.66 -1.02 -4.56
N LEU A 293 -13.22 -2.26 -4.89
CA LEU A 293 -14.11 -3.42 -4.87
C LEU A 293 -14.19 -4.06 -3.49
N HIS A 294 -13.08 -4.08 -2.74
CA HIS A 294 -13.00 -4.77 -1.46
C HIS A 294 -13.32 -3.86 -0.26
N CYS A 295 -12.71 -2.68 -0.22
CA CYS A 295 -12.94 -1.71 0.85
C CYS A 295 -14.09 -0.75 0.57
N ASP A 296 -14.73 -0.85 -0.60
CA ASP A 296 -15.84 0.00 -1.05
C ASP A 296 -15.54 1.50 -1.01
N VAL A 297 -14.29 1.87 -1.31
CA VAL A 297 -13.88 3.27 -1.37
C VAL A 297 -14.54 3.97 -2.55
N LYS A 298 -15.16 5.11 -2.29
CA LYS A 298 -15.87 5.94 -3.26
C LYS A 298 -15.19 7.29 -3.43
N GLU A 299 -15.53 7.98 -4.51
CA GLU A 299 -15.14 9.38 -4.68
C GLU A 299 -15.57 10.21 -3.47
N ASN A 300 -14.70 11.08 -3.00
CA ASN A 300 -14.86 11.92 -1.81
C ASN A 300 -14.87 11.19 -0.46
N ASP A 301 -14.59 9.88 -0.42
CA ASP A 301 -14.30 9.20 0.84
C ASP A 301 -13.02 9.77 1.48
N LYS A 302 -12.87 9.57 2.78
CA LYS A 302 -11.78 10.08 3.60
C LYS A 302 -10.98 8.91 4.16
N LEU A 303 -9.82 8.68 3.57
CA LEU A 303 -8.98 7.53 3.86
C LEU A 303 -7.85 7.89 4.82
N PHE A 304 -7.75 7.17 5.88
CA PHE A 304 -6.64 7.22 6.82
C PHE A 304 -5.99 5.84 6.95
N TYR A 305 -4.68 5.79 6.93
CA TYR A 305 -3.91 4.63 7.35
C TYR A 305 -2.73 5.08 8.22
N PHE A 306 -2.63 4.57 9.44
CA PHE A 306 -1.45 4.80 10.27
C PHE A 306 -0.28 3.98 9.73
N THR A 307 0.63 4.64 9.07
CA THR A 307 1.75 4.02 8.34
C THR A 307 2.96 4.94 8.31
N SER A 308 4.12 4.38 7.98
CA SER A 308 5.34 5.12 7.68
C SER A 308 5.73 4.96 6.21
N THR A 309 6.56 5.85 5.71
CA THR A 309 7.03 5.87 4.31
C THR A 309 7.88 4.67 3.91
N GLY A 310 8.39 3.91 4.87
CA GLY A 310 9.12 2.67 4.67
C GLY A 310 8.25 1.41 4.68
N TRP A 311 6.95 1.54 4.90
CA TRP A 311 6.01 0.42 4.91
C TRP A 311 5.08 0.46 3.69
N MET A 312 4.84 -0.68 3.04
CA MET A 312 4.03 -0.81 1.84
C MET A 312 2.62 -0.20 1.97
N MET A 313 2.05 -0.17 3.18
CA MET A 313 0.74 0.43 3.40
C MET A 313 0.71 1.95 3.16
N TRP A 314 1.88 2.63 3.13
CA TRP A 314 1.96 3.99 2.66
C TRP A 314 1.63 4.09 1.16
N ASN A 315 2.19 3.20 0.34
CA ASN A 315 1.91 3.14 -1.10
C ASN A 315 0.42 2.86 -1.34
N TRP A 316 -0.17 1.97 -0.53
CA TRP A 316 -1.60 1.64 -0.58
C TRP A 316 -2.50 2.83 -0.19
N LEU A 317 -2.16 3.57 0.87
CA LEU A 317 -2.88 4.79 1.25
C LEU A 317 -2.82 5.84 0.15
N VAL A 318 -1.63 6.08 -0.44
CA VAL A 318 -1.43 7.06 -1.51
C VAL A 318 -2.24 6.70 -2.75
N ALA A 319 -2.40 5.41 -3.06
CA ALA A 319 -3.26 4.95 -4.16
C ALA A 319 -4.74 5.33 -3.97
N GLY A 320 -5.18 5.68 -2.75
CA GLY A 320 -6.51 6.24 -2.49
C GLY A 320 -6.81 7.51 -3.30
N LEU A 321 -5.79 8.27 -3.68
CA LEU A 321 -5.94 9.42 -4.58
C LEU A 321 -6.45 9.01 -5.97
N ALA A 322 -6.05 7.84 -6.49
CA ALA A 322 -6.57 7.31 -7.75
C ALA A 322 -8.07 6.98 -7.69
N CYS A 323 -8.58 6.68 -6.49
CA CYS A 323 -10.02 6.51 -6.23
C CYS A 323 -10.76 7.85 -6.08
N LYS A 324 -10.06 8.99 -6.26
CA LYS A 324 -10.57 10.36 -6.01
C LYS A 324 -11.02 10.60 -4.57
N ALA A 325 -10.49 9.82 -3.64
CA ALA A 325 -10.69 10.00 -2.22
C ALA A 325 -9.64 10.95 -1.64
N SER A 326 -9.99 11.65 -0.57
CA SER A 326 -9.02 12.44 0.20
C SER A 326 -8.24 11.52 1.13
N ILE A 327 -6.93 11.71 1.23
CA ILE A 327 -6.10 10.93 2.14
C ILE A 327 -5.64 11.76 3.34
N TYR A 328 -5.55 11.09 4.49
CA TYR A 328 -5.19 11.70 5.76
C TYR A 328 -3.90 11.07 6.27
N LEU A 329 -2.92 11.90 6.52
CA LEU A 329 -1.58 11.51 6.94
C LEU A 329 -1.41 11.83 8.42
N TYR A 330 -0.71 10.96 9.13
CA TYR A 330 -0.26 11.22 10.49
C TYR A 330 1.21 10.84 10.62
N ASP A 331 1.98 11.70 11.28
CA ASP A 331 3.39 11.45 11.57
C ASP A 331 3.67 11.61 13.07
N GLY A 332 4.38 10.64 13.65
CA GLY A 332 4.69 10.57 15.06
C GLY A 332 4.14 9.33 15.77
N SER A 333 4.25 9.29 17.09
CA SER A 333 3.73 8.20 17.90
C SER A 333 2.20 8.20 17.95
N PRO A 334 1.54 7.05 17.72
CA PRO A 334 0.08 6.95 17.78
C PRO A 334 -0.48 7.01 19.21
N PHE A 335 0.39 7.07 20.21
CA PHE A 335 0.05 7.10 21.64
C PHE A 335 0.66 8.31 22.35
N TYR A 336 1.19 9.31 21.62
CA TYR A 336 1.77 10.49 22.23
C TYR A 336 0.70 11.32 22.96
N LYS A 337 0.97 11.64 24.22
CA LYS A 337 0.09 12.30 25.20
C LYS A 337 -1.14 11.47 25.61
N ASN A 338 -1.86 10.86 24.67
CA ASN A 338 -3.09 10.12 24.94
C ASN A 338 -3.26 8.93 23.98
N ASN A 339 -3.93 7.89 24.44
CA ASN A 339 -4.23 6.69 23.65
C ASN A 339 -5.32 6.92 22.58
N ASP A 340 -5.93 8.08 22.57
CA ASP A 340 -7.07 8.43 21.71
C ASP A 340 -6.70 9.29 20.48
N CYS A 341 -5.44 9.70 20.32
CA CYS A 341 -5.04 10.69 19.32
C CYS A 341 -5.49 10.34 17.90
N LEU A 342 -5.38 9.07 17.48
CA LEU A 342 -5.83 8.66 16.15
C LEU A 342 -7.37 8.54 16.06
N ILE A 343 -8.04 8.11 17.13
CA ILE A 343 -9.51 8.04 17.20
C ILE A 343 -10.10 9.46 17.17
N LYS A 344 -9.48 10.40 17.89
CA LYS A 344 -9.85 11.81 17.83
C LYS A 344 -9.61 12.40 16.45
N TYR A 345 -8.51 12.05 15.79
CA TYR A 345 -8.25 12.46 14.41
C TYR A 345 -9.33 11.92 13.46
N CYS A 346 -9.79 10.67 13.67
CA CYS A 346 -10.92 10.09 12.94
C CYS A 346 -12.23 10.89 13.19
N GLU A 347 -12.50 11.26 14.43
CA GLU A 347 -13.67 12.09 14.79
C GLU A 347 -13.60 13.47 14.18
N ASP A 348 -12.47 14.19 14.33
CA ASP A 348 -12.29 15.56 13.86
C ASP A 348 -12.54 15.68 12.34
N HIS A 349 -12.06 14.71 11.57
CA HIS A 349 -12.16 14.73 10.11
C HIS A 349 -13.23 13.79 9.55
N GLN A 350 -13.91 13.00 10.39
CA GLN A 350 -14.96 12.08 9.96
C GLN A 350 -14.46 11.11 8.87
N PHE A 351 -13.42 10.33 9.18
CA PHE A 351 -12.89 9.32 8.25
C PHE A 351 -13.95 8.31 7.85
N THR A 352 -13.90 7.85 6.61
CA THR A 352 -14.75 6.77 6.10
C THR A 352 -14.03 5.42 6.16
N LEU A 353 -12.69 5.43 6.02
CA LEU A 353 -11.83 4.28 6.22
C LEU A 353 -10.73 4.62 7.24
N PHE A 354 -10.54 3.75 8.22
CA PHE A 354 -9.51 3.86 9.25
C PHE A 354 -8.63 2.61 9.25
N GLY A 355 -7.39 2.74 8.79
CA GLY A 355 -6.43 1.65 8.69
C GLY A 355 -5.35 1.72 9.77
N VAL A 356 -5.07 0.60 10.42
CA VAL A 356 -4.06 0.49 11.48
C VAL A 356 -3.41 -0.90 11.49
N ALA A 357 -2.26 -1.01 12.16
CA ALA A 357 -1.69 -2.31 12.46
C ALA A 357 -2.51 -3.03 13.56
N ALA A 358 -2.54 -4.37 13.54
CA ALA A 358 -3.21 -5.17 14.57
C ALA A 358 -2.70 -4.83 16.00
N LYS A 359 -1.42 -4.54 16.11
CA LYS A 359 -0.81 -4.10 17.39
C LYS A 359 -1.42 -2.83 17.98
N TYR A 360 -1.89 -1.90 17.13
CA TYR A 360 -2.56 -0.70 17.61
C TYR A 360 -3.89 -1.05 18.29
N ILE A 361 -4.69 -1.93 17.69
CA ILE A 361 -5.94 -2.42 18.25
C ILE A 361 -5.67 -3.20 19.56
N ASP A 362 -4.64 -4.05 19.57
CA ASP A 362 -4.25 -4.81 20.76
C ASP A 362 -3.81 -3.91 21.91
N GLN A 363 -3.10 -2.81 21.62
CA GLN A 363 -2.71 -1.84 22.65
C GLN A 363 -3.94 -1.10 23.21
N LEU A 364 -4.86 -0.64 22.37
CA LEU A 364 -6.11 -0.02 22.82
C LEU A 364 -6.91 -0.97 23.72
N LYS A 365 -6.99 -2.26 23.33
CA LYS A 365 -7.65 -3.30 24.13
C LYS A 365 -6.98 -3.49 25.50
N LYS A 366 -5.65 -3.55 25.52
CA LYS A 366 -4.86 -3.66 26.75
C LYS A 366 -5.10 -2.49 27.70
N GLU A 367 -5.17 -1.29 27.17
CA GLU A 367 -5.47 -0.06 27.90
C GLU A 367 -6.97 0.10 28.22
N ARG A 368 -7.80 -0.88 27.87
CA ARG A 368 -9.27 -0.85 28.07
C ARG A 368 -9.95 0.40 27.51
N PHE A 369 -9.39 0.93 26.40
CA PHE A 369 -9.91 2.13 25.76
C PHE A 369 -11.31 1.89 25.22
N ASP A 370 -12.23 2.86 25.42
CA ASP A 370 -13.61 2.80 24.92
C ASP A 370 -13.88 4.02 24.02
N ALA A 371 -14.11 3.77 22.73
CA ALA A 371 -14.35 4.81 21.75
C ALA A 371 -15.82 5.27 21.64
N LYS A 372 -16.72 4.73 22.46
CA LYS A 372 -18.17 5.07 22.39
C LYS A 372 -18.48 6.54 22.62
N LYS A 373 -17.60 7.28 23.28
CA LYS A 373 -17.75 8.73 23.49
C LYS A 373 -17.44 9.57 22.23
N TYR A 374 -16.80 8.97 21.21
CA TYR A 374 -16.40 9.65 19.98
C TYR A 374 -17.47 9.49 18.90
N ASN A 375 -17.67 10.56 18.12
CA ASN A 375 -18.59 10.55 16.99
C ASN A 375 -17.95 9.95 15.73
N LEU A 376 -18.01 8.63 15.61
CA LEU A 376 -17.48 7.88 14.46
C LEU A 376 -18.57 7.53 13.43
N LYS A 377 -19.62 8.34 13.29
CA LYS A 377 -20.80 8.00 12.46
C LYS A 377 -20.45 7.70 11.00
N ASN A 378 -19.49 8.43 10.42
CA ASN A 378 -19.09 8.29 9.02
C ASN A 378 -18.07 7.17 8.77
N LEU A 379 -17.51 6.57 9.81
CA LEU A 379 -16.57 5.46 9.68
C LEU A 379 -17.28 4.22 9.18
N LYS A 380 -16.99 3.79 7.95
CA LYS A 380 -17.61 2.64 7.28
C LYS A 380 -16.77 1.39 7.41
N THR A 381 -15.44 1.56 7.30
CA THR A 381 -14.48 0.46 7.23
C THR A 381 -13.30 0.68 8.17
N ILE A 382 -12.94 -0.35 8.92
CA ILE A 382 -11.66 -0.43 9.63
C ILE A 382 -10.84 -1.53 8.96
N THR A 383 -9.59 -1.24 8.58
CA THR A 383 -8.67 -2.24 8.05
C THR A 383 -7.52 -2.48 9.01
N SER A 384 -7.09 -3.74 9.14
CA SER A 384 -6.01 -4.13 10.04
C SER A 384 -5.07 -5.12 9.38
N THR A 385 -3.75 -4.88 9.46
CA THR A 385 -2.72 -5.76 8.91
C THR A 385 -1.42 -5.70 9.73
N GLY A 386 -0.33 -6.24 9.18
CA GLY A 386 1.01 -6.24 9.78
C GLY A 386 1.27 -7.43 10.70
N SER A 387 0.24 -7.95 11.32
CA SER A 387 0.21 -9.24 12.04
C SER A 387 -1.24 -9.74 12.05
N PRO A 388 -1.48 -11.04 12.32
CA PRO A 388 -2.83 -11.56 12.46
C PRO A 388 -3.61 -10.81 13.54
N LEU A 389 -4.82 -10.38 13.23
CA LEU A 389 -5.74 -9.85 14.23
C LEU A 389 -6.39 -11.04 14.96
N VAL A 390 -6.19 -11.13 16.28
CA VAL A 390 -6.70 -12.25 17.07
C VAL A 390 -8.19 -12.09 17.35
N LYS A 391 -8.89 -13.21 17.61
CA LYS A 391 -10.34 -13.26 17.83
C LYS A 391 -10.83 -12.23 18.85
N GLU A 392 -10.14 -12.10 19.96
CA GLU A 392 -10.48 -11.17 21.05
C GLU A 392 -10.40 -9.70 20.61
N SER A 393 -9.56 -9.39 19.65
CA SER A 393 -9.39 -8.03 19.12
C SER A 393 -10.46 -7.70 18.10
N PHE A 394 -11.00 -8.70 17.35
CA PHE A 394 -12.23 -8.53 16.57
C PHE A 394 -13.40 -8.18 17.48
N ILE A 395 -13.64 -8.96 18.55
CA ILE A 395 -14.73 -8.73 19.52
C ILE A 395 -14.60 -7.34 20.13
N TYR A 396 -13.39 -6.97 20.54
CA TYR A 396 -13.11 -5.65 21.12
C TYR A 396 -13.49 -4.48 20.18
N VAL A 397 -13.20 -4.59 18.88
CA VAL A 397 -13.59 -3.54 17.91
C VAL A 397 -15.11 -3.34 17.92
N TYR A 398 -15.90 -4.41 17.87
CA TYR A 398 -17.36 -4.31 17.83
C TYR A 398 -17.97 -3.87 19.17
N GLU A 399 -17.37 -4.25 20.27
CA GLU A 399 -17.84 -3.88 21.61
C GLU A 399 -17.43 -2.47 22.05
N LYS A 400 -16.21 -2.01 21.64
CA LYS A 400 -15.57 -0.84 22.24
C LYS A 400 -15.24 0.26 21.24
N ILE A 401 -15.08 -0.05 19.94
CA ILE A 401 -14.75 0.95 18.94
C ILE A 401 -16.02 1.34 18.17
N LYS A 402 -16.62 0.41 17.39
CA LYS A 402 -17.81 0.68 16.62
C LYS A 402 -18.58 -0.59 16.29
N LYS A 403 -19.87 -0.65 16.68
CA LYS A 403 -20.71 -1.82 16.46
C LYS A 403 -21.05 -2.07 14.98
N ASP A 404 -21.37 -1.02 14.23
CA ASP A 404 -21.73 -1.12 12.80
C ASP A 404 -20.59 -0.63 11.92
N VAL A 405 -19.59 -1.48 11.72
CA VAL A 405 -18.42 -1.20 10.88
C VAL A 405 -17.97 -2.46 10.16
N HIS A 406 -17.54 -2.32 8.92
CA HIS A 406 -16.91 -3.38 8.16
C HIS A 406 -15.44 -3.52 8.63
N LEU A 407 -15.13 -4.53 9.44
CA LEU A 407 -13.79 -4.79 9.95
C LEU A 407 -13.04 -5.75 9.01
N GLY A 408 -12.15 -5.20 8.19
CA GLY A 408 -11.30 -5.97 7.30
C GLY A 408 -9.95 -6.28 7.95
N SER A 409 -9.76 -7.50 8.48
CA SER A 409 -8.41 -8.02 8.63
C SER A 409 -7.87 -8.38 7.25
N ILE A 410 -6.66 -7.94 6.90
CA ILE A 410 -6.09 -8.09 5.57
C ILE A 410 -4.68 -8.66 5.66
N SER A 411 -4.32 -9.51 4.69
CA SER A 411 -2.99 -10.12 4.60
C SER A 411 -2.45 -10.04 3.18
N GLY A 412 -1.23 -9.60 3.08
CA GLY A 412 -0.47 -9.46 1.86
C GLY A 412 0.98 -9.12 2.20
N GLY A 413 1.63 -8.32 1.38
CA GLY A 413 3.00 -7.95 1.70
C GLY A 413 3.65 -7.03 0.69
N THR A 414 4.86 -6.60 1.05
CA THR A 414 5.75 -5.84 0.17
C THR A 414 6.00 -6.56 -1.15
N ASP A 415 6.02 -7.90 -1.11
CA ASP A 415 6.29 -8.78 -2.24
C ASP A 415 5.23 -8.67 -3.35
N VAL A 416 3.99 -8.36 -2.98
CA VAL A 416 2.87 -8.21 -3.93
C VAL A 416 2.35 -6.78 -4.01
N VAL A 417 2.94 -5.85 -3.30
CA VAL A 417 2.54 -4.43 -3.14
C VAL A 417 1.02 -4.25 -2.96
N GLY A 418 0.39 -5.22 -2.33
CA GLY A 418 -1.05 -5.37 -2.20
C GLY A 418 -1.45 -6.46 -1.20
N VAL A 419 -2.67 -6.97 -1.34
CA VAL A 419 -3.33 -7.84 -0.38
C VAL A 419 -3.81 -9.12 -1.05
N ILE A 420 -3.42 -10.28 -0.51
CA ILE A 420 -3.76 -11.63 -1.01
C ILE A 420 -5.10 -12.10 -0.43
N ASN A 421 -5.31 -11.90 0.88
CA ASN A 421 -6.56 -12.21 1.58
C ASN A 421 -7.12 -10.92 2.18
N ILE A 422 -8.39 -10.64 1.90
CA ILE A 422 -8.97 -9.32 2.16
C ILE A 422 -10.46 -9.43 2.55
N CYS A 423 -11.00 -8.35 3.06
CA CYS A 423 -12.44 -8.18 3.28
C CYS A 423 -13.23 -8.04 1.95
N ASN A 424 -14.54 -8.19 2.02
CA ASN A 424 -15.45 -7.91 0.91
C ASN A 424 -16.82 -7.43 1.41
N PRO A 425 -17.57 -6.61 0.64
CA PRO A 425 -18.85 -6.05 1.07
C PRO A 425 -20.03 -7.04 1.13
N PHE A 426 -19.87 -8.29 0.68
CA PHE A 426 -20.97 -9.26 0.59
C PHE A 426 -21.04 -10.18 1.80
N ASN A 427 -19.91 -10.55 2.37
CA ASN A 427 -19.84 -11.59 3.37
C ASN A 427 -19.93 -11.05 4.81
N SER A 428 -20.37 -11.91 5.72
CA SER A 428 -20.31 -11.63 7.16
C SER A 428 -18.88 -11.66 7.69
N ILE A 429 -18.64 -10.96 8.79
CA ILE A 429 -17.39 -10.99 9.54
C ILE A 429 -17.46 -12.05 10.63
N TYR A 430 -16.53 -13.00 10.58
CA TYR A 430 -16.34 -14.02 11.60
C TYR A 430 -15.13 -13.70 12.47
N ALA A 431 -15.25 -13.89 13.77
CA ALA A 431 -14.20 -13.57 14.73
C ALA A 431 -12.90 -14.34 14.43
N GLY A 432 -11.82 -13.62 14.16
CA GLY A 432 -10.48 -14.18 13.88
C GLY A 432 -10.27 -14.69 12.45
N GLU A 433 -11.21 -14.43 11.52
CA GLU A 433 -11.08 -14.82 10.11
C GLU A 433 -10.88 -13.60 9.19
N ILE A 434 -10.03 -13.74 8.18
CA ILE A 434 -10.04 -12.84 7.02
C ILE A 434 -11.13 -13.34 6.09
N GLN A 435 -12.01 -12.45 5.62
CA GLN A 435 -13.26 -12.85 4.96
C GLN A 435 -13.10 -13.68 3.69
N SER A 436 -12.08 -13.38 2.86
CA SER A 436 -12.00 -13.97 1.51
C SER A 436 -10.62 -13.85 0.87
N PRO A 437 -10.35 -14.62 -0.19
CA PRO A 437 -9.24 -14.32 -1.09
C PRO A 437 -9.55 -13.06 -1.89
N SER A 438 -8.51 -12.34 -2.33
CA SER A 438 -8.65 -11.15 -3.18
C SER A 438 -9.10 -11.55 -4.59
N LEU A 439 -9.98 -10.77 -5.21
CA LEU A 439 -10.43 -11.00 -6.60
C LEU A 439 -9.23 -10.99 -7.56
N GLY A 440 -9.24 -11.88 -8.55
CA GLY A 440 -8.17 -12.01 -9.54
C GLY A 440 -6.89 -12.70 -9.06
N ILE A 441 -6.83 -13.12 -7.79
CA ILE A 441 -5.70 -13.87 -7.21
C ILE A 441 -6.14 -15.30 -6.88
N ASP A 442 -5.51 -16.30 -7.50
CA ASP A 442 -5.82 -17.74 -7.34
C ASP A 442 -5.15 -18.30 -6.09
N VAL A 443 -5.71 -17.98 -4.92
CA VAL A 443 -5.21 -18.37 -3.60
C VAL A 443 -5.57 -19.81 -3.28
N ASP A 444 -4.59 -20.55 -2.76
CA ASP A 444 -4.80 -21.89 -2.21
C ASP A 444 -3.93 -22.12 -0.96
N VAL A 445 -4.16 -23.26 -0.29
CA VAL A 445 -3.40 -23.72 0.87
C VAL A 445 -2.82 -25.09 0.54
N PHE A 446 -1.48 -25.18 0.52
CA PHE A 446 -0.79 -26.42 0.16
C PHE A 446 -0.17 -27.11 1.37
N ASP A 447 -0.23 -28.45 1.35
CA ASP A 447 0.55 -29.29 2.24
C ASP A 447 2.04 -29.31 1.85
N GLU A 448 2.85 -30.06 2.58
CA GLU A 448 4.29 -30.21 2.30
C GLU A 448 4.58 -30.88 0.95
N ASN A 449 3.65 -31.68 0.43
CA ASN A 449 3.76 -32.39 -0.84
C ASN A 449 3.30 -31.57 -2.05
N GLY A 450 2.76 -30.35 -1.82
CA GLY A 450 2.25 -29.47 -2.87
C GLY A 450 0.81 -29.78 -3.30
N ASN A 451 0.04 -30.48 -2.47
CA ASN A 451 -1.37 -30.73 -2.69
C ASN A 451 -2.24 -29.73 -1.93
N SER A 452 -3.40 -29.39 -2.50
CA SER A 452 -4.38 -28.56 -1.79
C SER A 452 -4.86 -29.25 -0.51
N THR A 453 -4.82 -28.55 0.62
CA THR A 453 -5.32 -29.05 1.90
C THR A 453 -6.85 -29.08 1.93
N LYS A 454 -7.43 -29.89 2.81
CA LYS A 454 -8.86 -29.86 3.09
C LYS A 454 -9.22 -28.61 3.91
N ILE A 455 -10.49 -28.21 3.84
CA ILE A 455 -11.03 -27.14 4.71
C ILE A 455 -10.77 -27.52 6.18
N GLY A 456 -10.18 -26.59 6.92
CA GLY A 456 -9.83 -26.79 8.33
C GLY A 456 -8.40 -27.32 8.55
N GLU A 457 -7.69 -27.74 7.52
CA GLU A 457 -6.28 -28.13 7.61
C GLU A 457 -5.37 -26.92 7.36
N LYS A 458 -4.24 -26.90 8.07
CA LYS A 458 -3.23 -25.85 7.96
C LYS A 458 -2.23 -26.20 6.86
N GLY A 459 -1.70 -25.18 6.21
CA GLY A 459 -0.67 -25.34 5.18
C GLY A 459 -0.06 -24.00 4.77
N GLU A 460 0.69 -24.02 3.69
CA GLU A 460 1.36 -22.86 3.11
C GLU A 460 0.43 -22.07 2.20
N LEU A 461 0.44 -20.73 2.36
CA LEU A 461 -0.22 -19.84 1.42
C LEU A 461 0.49 -19.87 0.07
N VAL A 462 -0.26 -20.27 -0.96
CA VAL A 462 0.22 -20.26 -2.34
C VAL A 462 -0.71 -19.48 -3.27
N ILE A 463 -0.14 -18.98 -4.37
CA ILE A 463 -0.90 -18.40 -5.48
C ILE A 463 -0.59 -19.23 -6.72
N LYS A 464 -1.65 -19.79 -7.34
CA LYS A 464 -1.51 -20.77 -8.43
C LYS A 464 -1.42 -20.16 -9.82
N LYS A 465 -1.89 -18.94 -10.00
CA LYS A 465 -1.86 -18.23 -11.31
C LYS A 465 -1.19 -16.88 -11.19
N PRO A 466 -0.49 -16.41 -12.24
CA PRO A 466 0.07 -15.07 -12.28
C PRO A 466 -0.98 -13.98 -12.02
N PHE A 467 -0.55 -12.89 -11.42
CA PHE A 467 -1.37 -11.74 -11.05
C PHE A 467 -0.62 -10.43 -11.32
N PRO A 468 -1.28 -9.28 -11.53
CA PRO A 468 -0.61 -8.06 -11.98
C PRO A 468 0.48 -7.56 -11.05
N SER A 469 0.25 -7.56 -9.76
CA SER A 469 1.15 -6.96 -8.77
C SER A 469 2.38 -7.80 -8.39
N MET A 470 2.68 -8.85 -9.17
CA MET A 470 3.98 -9.52 -9.07
C MET A 470 5.12 -8.50 -9.25
N PRO A 471 6.25 -8.67 -8.56
CA PRO A 471 7.44 -7.87 -8.83
C PRO A 471 7.83 -7.97 -10.32
N VAL A 472 8.14 -6.85 -10.94
CA VAL A 472 8.65 -6.86 -12.32
C VAL A 472 10.09 -7.37 -12.39
N MET A 473 10.84 -7.20 -11.29
CA MET A 473 12.17 -7.77 -11.09
C MET A 473 12.60 -7.59 -9.63
N PHE A 474 13.69 -8.23 -9.25
CA PHE A 474 14.50 -7.84 -8.10
C PHE A 474 15.68 -7.00 -8.62
N TRP A 475 15.98 -5.92 -7.92
CA TRP A 475 17.08 -5.03 -8.32
C TRP A 475 18.42 -5.77 -8.31
N ASN A 476 19.19 -5.64 -9.39
CA ASN A 476 20.47 -6.35 -9.57
C ASN A 476 20.34 -7.90 -9.50
N ASP A 477 19.26 -8.46 -10.03
CA ASP A 477 19.03 -9.91 -10.16
C ASP A 477 18.98 -10.34 -11.64
N LYS A 478 20.13 -10.29 -12.31
CA LYS A 478 20.24 -10.60 -13.75
C LYS A 478 19.97 -12.07 -14.08
N THR A 479 20.18 -12.96 -13.13
CA THR A 479 19.98 -14.41 -13.27
C THR A 479 18.61 -14.88 -12.81
N GLU A 480 17.79 -13.98 -12.25
CA GLU A 480 16.49 -14.27 -11.64
C GLU A 480 16.59 -15.19 -10.40
N ASP A 481 17.79 -15.45 -9.88
CA ASP A 481 17.97 -16.34 -8.72
C ASP A 481 17.27 -15.84 -7.46
N LYS A 482 17.24 -14.52 -7.24
CA LYS A 482 16.59 -13.94 -6.05
C LYS A 482 15.09 -14.14 -6.07
N ILE A 483 14.43 -13.89 -7.21
CA ILE A 483 12.97 -14.07 -7.34
C ILE A 483 12.60 -15.56 -7.29
N LEU A 484 13.37 -16.44 -7.95
CA LEU A 484 13.15 -17.88 -7.92
C LEU A 484 13.30 -18.44 -6.50
N ASN A 485 14.36 -18.06 -5.79
CA ASN A 485 14.57 -18.49 -4.41
C ASN A 485 13.53 -17.93 -3.43
N ALA A 486 13.00 -16.73 -3.70
CA ALA A 486 12.01 -16.11 -2.83
C ALA A 486 10.65 -16.79 -2.89
N TYR A 487 10.21 -17.21 -4.09
CA TYR A 487 8.79 -17.58 -4.29
C TYR A 487 8.58 -18.94 -4.96
N PHE A 488 9.55 -19.50 -5.70
CA PHE A 488 9.32 -20.66 -6.57
C PHE A 488 10.17 -21.88 -6.22
N ARG A 489 10.99 -21.80 -5.18
CA ARG A 489 11.88 -22.91 -4.78
C ARG A 489 11.13 -24.07 -4.14
N LYS A 490 10.12 -23.77 -3.32
CA LYS A 490 9.38 -24.80 -2.57
C LYS A 490 8.43 -25.59 -3.48
N TYR A 491 7.70 -24.89 -4.33
CA TYR A 491 6.76 -25.48 -5.29
C TYR A 491 7.09 -24.96 -6.69
N LYS A 492 7.36 -25.87 -7.61
CA LYS A 492 7.77 -25.52 -8.98
C LYS A 492 6.63 -24.74 -9.68
N ASN A 493 6.95 -23.53 -10.15
CA ASN A 493 6.04 -22.67 -10.90
C ASN A 493 4.71 -22.35 -10.17
N ILE A 494 4.75 -22.32 -8.83
CA ILE A 494 3.68 -21.89 -7.93
C ILE A 494 4.28 -20.88 -6.96
N TRP A 495 3.63 -19.74 -6.81
CA TRP A 495 4.05 -18.72 -5.86
C TRP A 495 3.84 -19.18 -4.42
N HIS A 496 4.92 -19.38 -3.69
CA HIS A 496 4.93 -19.65 -2.25
C HIS A 496 5.15 -18.36 -1.48
N HIS A 497 4.14 -17.95 -0.69
CA HIS A 497 4.20 -16.64 -0.01
C HIS A 497 4.96 -16.68 1.32
N GLY A 498 5.01 -17.85 1.96
CA GLY A 498 5.67 -18.05 3.25
C GLY A 498 4.82 -17.65 4.45
N ASP A 499 3.50 -17.62 4.33
CA ASP A 499 2.55 -17.54 5.42
C ASP A 499 1.92 -18.92 5.67
N TYR A 500 1.77 -19.28 6.96
CA TYR A 500 1.11 -20.51 7.39
C TYR A 500 -0.34 -20.22 7.70
N ILE A 501 -1.25 -20.80 6.92
CA ILE A 501 -2.67 -20.45 6.93
C ILE A 501 -3.59 -21.66 6.90
N GLN A 502 -4.88 -21.41 7.10
CA GLN A 502 -5.95 -22.39 7.03
C GLN A 502 -7.16 -21.79 6.33
N LYS A 503 -7.76 -22.52 5.37
CA LYS A 503 -9.06 -22.16 4.79
C LYS A 503 -10.17 -22.60 5.73
N THR A 504 -11.13 -21.72 6.00
CA THR A 504 -12.29 -22.00 6.86
C THR A 504 -13.50 -22.45 6.04
N LYS A 505 -14.48 -23.06 6.71
CA LYS A 505 -15.75 -23.44 6.06
C LYS A 505 -16.65 -22.24 5.70
N ASN A 506 -16.31 -21.06 6.16
CA ASN A 506 -17.00 -19.82 5.81
C ASN A 506 -16.44 -19.17 4.54
N GLY A 507 -15.47 -19.81 3.87
CA GLY A 507 -14.76 -19.28 2.70
C GLY A 507 -13.64 -18.30 3.05
N GLY A 508 -13.40 -18.03 4.33
CA GLY A 508 -12.35 -17.16 4.84
C GLY A 508 -11.05 -17.90 5.15
N TYR A 509 -10.11 -17.17 5.76
CA TYR A 509 -8.79 -17.68 6.11
C TYR A 509 -8.37 -17.28 7.52
N ILE A 510 -7.65 -18.17 8.20
CA ILE A 510 -6.96 -17.89 9.46
C ILE A 510 -5.46 -17.94 9.20
N ILE A 511 -4.74 -16.88 9.59
CA ILE A 511 -3.29 -16.79 9.45
C ILE A 511 -2.65 -17.05 10.81
N TYR A 512 -1.70 -17.99 10.82
CA TYR A 512 -0.97 -18.39 12.03
C TYR A 512 0.39 -17.70 12.17
N GLY A 513 0.87 -17.06 11.11
CA GLY A 513 2.14 -16.36 11.07
C GLY A 513 2.99 -16.73 9.86
N ARG A 514 4.28 -16.32 9.89
CA ARG A 514 5.23 -16.67 8.83
C ARG A 514 5.70 -18.11 8.98
N SER A 515 5.77 -18.82 7.86
CA SER A 515 6.41 -20.15 7.79
C SER A 515 7.92 -20.04 7.52
N ASP A 516 8.40 -18.91 7.00
CA ASP A 516 9.83 -18.60 6.93
C ASP A 516 10.32 -18.00 8.27
N ALA A 517 11.62 -17.96 8.51
CA ALA A 517 12.20 -17.46 9.75
C ALA A 517 12.21 -15.93 9.91
N THR A 518 11.33 -15.20 9.23
CA THR A 518 11.24 -13.76 9.33
C THR A 518 10.33 -13.31 10.47
N LEU A 519 10.78 -12.32 11.26
CA LEU A 519 9.98 -11.66 12.29
C LEU A 519 9.20 -10.48 11.71
N LYS A 520 8.03 -10.17 12.28
CA LYS A 520 7.21 -9.01 11.88
C LYS A 520 6.86 -8.11 13.08
N PRO A 521 7.82 -7.54 13.83
CA PRO A 521 7.48 -6.61 14.90
C PRO A 521 6.87 -5.33 14.30
N GLY A 522 5.66 -4.98 14.79
CA GLY A 522 4.97 -3.75 14.36
C GLY A 522 4.58 -3.68 12.89
N GLY A 523 4.50 -4.82 12.17
CA GLY A 523 4.13 -4.84 10.76
C GLY A 523 5.29 -4.63 9.79
N VAL A 524 6.44 -4.21 10.26
CA VAL A 524 7.68 -4.14 9.46
C VAL A 524 8.33 -5.51 9.44
N ARG A 525 8.58 -6.03 8.24
CA ARG A 525 9.25 -7.32 8.06
C ARG A 525 10.74 -7.16 8.34
N ILE A 526 11.22 -7.75 9.45
CA ILE A 526 12.62 -7.72 9.87
C ILE A 526 13.12 -9.16 9.84
N GLY A 527 14.18 -9.40 9.07
CA GLY A 527 14.90 -10.66 9.11
C GLY A 527 15.72 -10.78 10.38
N THR A 528 15.91 -12.01 10.85
CA THR A 528 16.75 -12.27 12.02
C THR A 528 18.16 -11.67 11.87
N SER A 529 18.69 -11.64 10.65
CA SER A 529 20.00 -11.02 10.36
C SER A 529 20.05 -9.50 10.58
N GLU A 530 18.93 -8.78 10.52
CA GLU A 530 18.87 -7.34 10.84
C GLU A 530 18.90 -7.04 12.35
N ILE A 531 18.44 -8.01 13.15
CA ILE A 531 18.44 -7.88 14.63
C ILE A 531 19.85 -8.06 15.20
N TYR A 532 20.70 -8.86 14.52
CA TYR A 532 22.05 -9.17 14.95
C TYR A 532 23.13 -8.25 14.33
N ARG A 533 22.75 -7.27 13.53
CA ARG A 533 23.63 -6.22 12.99
C ARG A 533 23.53 -4.92 13.82
#